data_f8dd32ff4f4cb2fd15b832f2c0a878ba
#
_entry.id   f8dd32ff4f4cb2fd15b832f2c0a878ba
#
_cell.length_a   1.000
_cell.length_b   1.000
_cell.length_c   1.000
_cell.angle_alpha   90.00
_cell.angle_beta   90.00
_cell.angle_gamma   90.00
#
_symmetry.space_group_name_H-M   'P 1'
#
loop_
_entity.id
_entity.type
_entity.pdbx_description
1 polymer ?
#
loop_
_entity_poly.entity_id
_entity_poly.type
_entity_poly.pdbx_seq_one_letter_code
_entity_poly.pdbx_strand_id
1 'polypeptide(L)'
;MKKIYTLIGSLAIAFAANAQTVTRSTSDLQMVSQPQITGQQIANSVATATTTILLPASFKNTGCQSTDIGFYSFTGYGYVAGTNTAGDNMKAQRYSLMTYSLATPATVMGVQAVMTSVGTGSITAKIYGDNAGAPGTLLGTSLPCNITTIMTNSNTAVFTFATPVALTGPFFYVAVDFDALDAAGTGTVAIASTNTCTANGSGAWENWVNDDGLWYSFADANNWGSNLDLGIFPVLSAEISTGIKSNSTTSISLFPNPTSGVLNINSVEVTSSFEVFNLIGSKVFSSTLTKGNNNVDLSGLANGSYFVKLNSDNQVISKKIIISK
;
A
#
# COMPACT_ATOMS: atom_id res chain seq x y z
N MET A 1 20.02 6.99 13.06
CA MET A 1 20.37 6.67 14.45
C MET A 1 19.52 5.49 14.85
N LYS A 2 20.13 4.32 15.09
CA LYS A 2 19.40 3.19 15.65
C LYS A 2 18.84 3.67 16.98
N LYS A 3 17.54 3.76 17.12
CA LYS A 3 16.91 3.89 18.41
C LYS A 3 17.15 2.56 19.12
N ILE A 4 18.30 2.44 19.73
CA ILE A 4 18.47 1.56 20.85
C ILE A 4 17.59 2.21 21.91
N TYR A 5 16.42 1.65 22.17
CA TYR A 5 15.66 2.01 23.34
C TYR A 5 16.42 1.50 24.55
N THR A 6 17.51 2.20 24.85
CA THR A 6 18.09 2.18 26.16
C THR A 6 17.13 3.00 27.00
N LEU A 7 16.30 2.34 27.77
CA LEU A 7 15.58 2.96 28.88
C LEU A 7 16.63 3.50 29.84
N ILE A 8 17.16 4.69 29.58
CA ILE A 8 17.91 5.51 30.55
C ILE A 8 16.93 6.58 31.00
N GLY A 9 16.02 6.17 31.83
CA GLY A 9 15.21 7.04 32.65
C GLY A 9 15.43 6.64 34.07
N SER A 10 16.19 7.43 34.82
CA SER A 10 16.37 7.30 36.24
C SER A 10 15.05 7.44 36.99
N LEU A 11 14.36 6.32 37.13
CA LEU A 11 13.61 5.94 38.29
C LEU A 11 13.51 4.41 38.28
N ALA A 12 14.52 3.80 38.85
CA ALA A 12 14.53 2.39 39.18
C ALA A 12 13.47 2.15 40.23
N ILE A 13 12.29 1.79 39.85
CA ILE A 13 11.40 1.00 40.69
C ILE A 13 11.24 -0.32 39.95
N ALA A 14 11.77 -1.33 40.56
CA ALA A 14 11.86 -2.70 40.23
C ALA A 14 10.58 -3.26 39.57
N PHE A 15 10.51 -3.16 38.27
CA PHE A 15 10.10 -4.25 37.42
C PHE A 15 11.31 -4.52 36.55
N ALA A 16 12.23 -5.32 37.03
CA ALA A 16 13.14 -6.04 36.20
C ALA A 16 12.32 -7.13 35.46
N ALA A 17 11.39 -6.71 34.66
CA ALA A 17 11.06 -7.41 33.46
C ALA A 17 12.35 -7.35 32.66
N ASN A 18 12.97 -8.48 32.41
CA ASN A 18 14.06 -8.60 31.48
C ASN A 18 13.58 -8.06 30.12
N ALA A 19 13.66 -6.76 29.91
CA ALA A 19 13.60 -6.17 28.61
C ALA A 19 14.87 -6.63 27.89
N GLN A 20 14.83 -7.83 27.37
CA GLN A 20 15.80 -8.22 26.37
C GLN A 20 15.63 -7.24 25.23
N THR A 21 16.66 -6.45 24.97
CA THR A 21 16.79 -5.65 23.76
C THR A 21 16.87 -6.64 22.61
N VAL A 22 15.71 -7.01 22.04
CA VAL A 22 15.66 -7.84 20.86
C VAL A 22 16.08 -6.95 19.69
N THR A 23 17.28 -7.17 19.18
CA THR A 23 17.71 -6.51 17.94
C THR A 23 16.91 -7.15 16.80
N ARG A 24 15.96 -6.40 16.24
CA ARG A 24 15.16 -6.82 15.10
C ARG A 24 16.04 -6.89 13.86
N SER A 25 16.18 -8.09 13.29
CA SER A 25 16.94 -8.33 12.06
C SER A 25 16.26 -9.41 11.24
N THR A 26 16.14 -9.16 9.95
CA THR A 26 15.55 -10.13 9.01
C THR A 26 16.37 -11.39 8.80
N SER A 27 17.67 -11.39 9.18
CA SER A 27 18.51 -12.56 9.08
C SER A 27 18.08 -13.72 9.99
N ASP A 28 17.32 -13.42 11.05
CA ASP A 28 16.90 -14.40 12.04
C ASP A 28 15.43 -14.82 11.89
N LEU A 29 14.78 -14.41 10.78
CA LEU A 29 13.40 -14.80 10.47
C LEU A 29 13.32 -16.26 10.10
N GLN A 30 12.46 -17.00 10.75
CA GLN A 30 12.14 -18.40 10.44
C GLN A 30 10.70 -18.51 9.96
N MET A 31 10.51 -19.15 8.79
CA MET A 31 9.18 -19.52 8.33
C MET A 31 8.70 -20.72 9.13
N VAL A 32 7.64 -20.54 9.87
CA VAL A 32 7.03 -21.60 10.70
C VAL A 32 6.16 -22.52 9.86
N SER A 33 5.38 -21.96 8.94
CA SER A 33 4.54 -22.71 8.02
C SER A 33 4.11 -21.84 6.83
N GLN A 34 3.68 -22.51 5.75
CA GLN A 34 3.08 -21.85 4.59
C GLN A 34 1.55 -21.98 4.63
N PRO A 35 0.81 -20.90 4.41
CA PRO A 35 -0.63 -21.00 4.24
C PRO A 35 -0.95 -21.64 2.89
N GLN A 36 -2.01 -22.43 2.84
CA GLN A 36 -2.60 -22.89 1.60
C GLN A 36 -3.44 -21.73 0.99
N ILE A 37 -2.79 -20.84 0.26
CA ILE A 37 -3.49 -19.72 -0.39
C ILE A 37 -3.94 -20.19 -1.76
N THR A 38 -5.22 -20.53 -1.91
CA THR A 38 -5.83 -20.73 -3.22
C THR A 38 -6.59 -19.47 -3.61
N GLY A 39 -6.34 -18.95 -4.81
CA GLY A 39 -6.96 -17.69 -5.30
C GLY A 39 -8.51 -17.69 -5.29
N GLN A 40 -9.14 -18.87 -5.20
CA GLN A 40 -10.59 -19.00 -5.06
C GLN A 40 -11.12 -18.76 -3.64
N GLN A 41 -10.31 -18.94 -2.60
CA GLN A 41 -10.76 -18.77 -1.22
C GLN A 41 -10.96 -17.30 -0.85
N ILE A 42 -10.21 -16.40 -1.46
CA ILE A 42 -10.33 -14.96 -1.26
C ILE A 42 -11.60 -14.41 -1.92
N ALA A 43 -12.07 -15.06 -3.00
CA ALA A 43 -13.21 -14.57 -3.81
C ALA A 43 -14.61 -14.93 -3.25
N ASN A 44 -14.74 -15.99 -2.44
CA ASN A 44 -16.03 -16.63 -2.20
C ASN A 44 -16.87 -16.12 -1.04
N SER A 45 -16.37 -15.20 -0.21
CA SER A 45 -17.07 -14.86 1.03
C SER A 45 -17.89 -13.58 1.04
N VAL A 46 -17.77 -12.69 0.03
CA VAL A 46 -18.47 -11.39 0.00
C VAL A 46 -18.92 -10.96 -1.42
N ALA A 47 -19.04 -11.87 -2.37
CA ALA A 47 -19.35 -11.51 -3.75
C ALA A 47 -20.84 -11.18 -3.95
N THR A 48 -21.19 -9.92 -3.81
CA THR A 48 -22.20 -9.28 -4.65
C THR A 48 -21.51 -8.62 -5.85
N ALA A 49 -22.15 -8.54 -7.00
CA ALA A 49 -21.56 -8.20 -8.30
C ALA A 49 -20.83 -6.85 -8.45
N THR A 50 -20.56 -6.15 -7.36
CA THR A 50 -19.96 -4.80 -7.32
C THR A 50 -18.80 -4.65 -6.33
N THR A 51 -18.29 -5.74 -5.76
CA THR A 51 -17.20 -5.65 -4.78
C THR A 51 -15.87 -6.12 -5.36
N THR A 52 -14.79 -5.42 -5.02
CA THR A 52 -13.43 -5.75 -5.43
C THR A 52 -12.58 -6.07 -4.20
N ILE A 53 -11.84 -7.17 -4.25
CA ILE A 53 -10.84 -7.52 -3.22
C ILE A 53 -9.49 -6.95 -3.65
N LEU A 54 -8.85 -6.19 -2.76
CA LEU A 54 -7.53 -5.67 -3.01
C LEU A 54 -6.46 -6.59 -2.42
N LEU A 55 -5.50 -6.97 -3.23
CA LEU A 55 -4.33 -7.72 -2.81
C LEU A 55 -3.09 -6.82 -2.91
N PRO A 56 -2.18 -6.83 -1.93
CA PRO A 56 -0.88 -6.19 -2.06
C PRO A 56 -0.14 -6.69 -3.31
N ALA A 57 0.74 -5.87 -3.85
CA ALA A 57 1.44 -6.17 -5.11
C ALA A 57 2.18 -7.51 -5.05
N SER A 58 2.85 -7.79 -3.94
CA SER A 58 3.61 -9.02 -3.71
C SER A 58 2.74 -10.28 -3.71
N PHE A 59 1.46 -10.18 -3.34
CA PHE A 59 0.50 -11.30 -3.41
C PHE A 59 -0.06 -11.53 -4.83
N LYS A 60 0.30 -10.68 -5.79
CA LYS A 60 -0.07 -10.79 -7.21
C LYS A 60 1.02 -11.42 -8.09
N ASN A 61 1.98 -12.14 -7.52
CA ASN A 61 3.14 -12.72 -8.23
C ASN A 61 4.08 -11.68 -8.89
N THR A 62 4.16 -10.48 -8.34
CA THR A 62 5.07 -9.44 -8.82
C THR A 62 6.32 -9.37 -7.95
N GLY A 63 7.24 -10.29 -8.15
CA GLY A 63 8.55 -10.32 -7.48
C GLY A 63 8.68 -11.34 -6.36
N CYS A 64 7.59 -11.75 -5.70
CA CYS A 64 7.60 -12.82 -4.70
C CYS A 64 7.04 -14.11 -5.28
N GLN A 65 7.65 -15.23 -4.92
CA GLN A 65 7.12 -16.57 -5.22
C GLN A 65 6.12 -16.97 -4.13
N SER A 66 5.25 -17.94 -4.40
CA SER A 66 4.34 -18.46 -3.37
C SER A 66 5.09 -19.04 -2.18
N THR A 67 6.33 -19.51 -2.37
CA THR A 67 7.24 -20.00 -1.34
C THR A 67 7.77 -18.91 -0.42
N ASP A 68 7.66 -17.65 -0.80
CA ASP A 68 8.09 -16.51 0.00
C ASP A 68 6.98 -15.99 0.93
N ILE A 69 5.77 -16.53 0.81
CA ILE A 69 4.62 -16.15 1.62
C ILE A 69 4.46 -17.18 2.73
N GLY A 70 4.54 -16.75 3.98
CA GLY A 70 4.48 -17.63 5.12
C GLY A 70 4.13 -16.94 6.44
N PHE A 71 4.11 -17.73 7.50
CA PHE A 71 4.04 -17.22 8.86
C PHE A 71 5.45 -17.20 9.44
N TYR A 72 5.97 -16.01 9.68
CA TYR A 72 7.35 -15.83 10.13
C TYR A 72 7.40 -15.58 11.63
N SER A 73 8.34 -16.23 12.29
CA SER A 73 8.65 -16.03 13.70
C SER A 73 10.10 -15.61 13.90
N PHE A 74 10.35 -15.02 15.05
CA PHE A 74 11.67 -14.65 15.51
C PHE A 74 11.94 -15.40 16.82
N THR A 75 13.07 -16.06 16.95
CA THR A 75 13.39 -16.89 18.13
C THR A 75 13.35 -16.09 19.41
N GLY A 76 12.53 -16.52 20.38
CA GLY A 76 12.36 -15.85 21.66
C GLY A 76 11.48 -14.60 21.65
N TYR A 77 10.96 -14.23 20.46
CA TYR A 77 10.13 -13.03 20.29
C TYR A 77 8.65 -13.38 20.00
N GLY A 78 8.40 -14.39 19.18
CA GLY A 78 7.08 -14.78 18.70
C GLY A 78 6.90 -14.46 17.22
N TYR A 79 5.69 -14.18 16.79
CA TYR A 79 5.40 -13.90 15.39
C TYR A 79 5.75 -12.46 15.01
N VAL A 80 6.40 -12.29 13.86
CA VAL A 80 6.73 -10.97 13.30
C VAL A 80 5.46 -10.19 12.95
N ALA A 81 4.53 -10.85 12.27
CA ALA A 81 3.24 -10.28 11.93
C ALA A 81 2.12 -10.95 12.75
N GLY A 82 2.26 -10.97 14.07
CA GLY A 82 1.31 -11.61 14.96
C GLY A 82 1.62 -11.35 16.42
N THR A 83 1.09 -12.21 17.32
CA THR A 83 1.35 -12.11 18.74
C THR A 83 2.81 -12.38 19.05
N ASN A 84 3.40 -11.53 19.88
CA ASN A 84 4.80 -11.58 20.25
C ASN A 84 5.05 -10.97 21.64
N THR A 85 6.28 -11.05 22.13
CA THR A 85 6.65 -10.60 23.47
C THR A 85 6.93 -9.10 23.58
N ALA A 86 6.94 -8.35 22.49
CA ALA A 86 7.16 -6.90 22.50
C ALA A 86 5.87 -6.09 22.67
N GLY A 87 4.71 -6.72 22.48
CA GLY A 87 3.42 -6.04 22.65
C GLY A 87 3.04 -5.12 21.49
N ASP A 88 3.64 -5.31 20.32
CA ASP A 88 3.29 -4.62 19.08
C ASP A 88 2.09 -5.30 18.38
N ASN A 89 0.98 -5.32 19.07
CA ASN A 89 -0.16 -6.18 18.85
C ASN A 89 -1.17 -5.68 17.78
N MET A 90 -0.77 -4.77 16.91
CA MET A 90 -1.57 -4.34 15.78
C MET A 90 -0.70 -4.23 14.54
N LYS A 91 -1.10 -4.90 13.47
CA LYS A 91 -0.37 -4.92 12.19
C LYS A 91 -1.28 -4.42 11.08
N ALA A 92 -0.77 -3.53 10.23
CA ALA A 92 -1.55 -2.90 9.17
C ALA A 92 -0.88 -3.03 7.80
N GLN A 93 -1.72 -3.09 6.76
CA GLN A 93 -1.32 -3.02 5.36
C GLN A 93 -1.86 -1.75 4.72
N ARG A 94 -0.99 -1.00 4.03
CA ARG A 94 -1.34 0.20 3.28
C ARG A 94 -1.91 -0.13 1.92
N TYR A 95 -2.90 0.64 1.51
CA TYR A 95 -3.53 0.56 0.19
C TYR A 95 -3.66 1.93 -0.47
N SER A 96 -3.63 1.94 -1.81
CA SER A 96 -3.92 3.10 -2.63
C SER A 96 -5.01 2.75 -3.65
N LEU A 97 -6.15 3.43 -3.62
CA LEU A 97 -7.22 3.22 -4.58
C LEU A 97 -6.75 3.42 -6.03
N MET A 98 -5.83 4.37 -6.24
CA MET A 98 -5.27 4.65 -7.56
C MET A 98 -4.50 3.46 -8.15
N THR A 99 -3.79 2.68 -7.33
CA THR A 99 -3.08 1.48 -7.78
C THR A 99 -4.01 0.42 -8.35
N TYR A 100 -5.28 0.44 -7.93
CA TYR A 100 -6.31 -0.51 -8.40
C TYR A 100 -7.30 0.11 -9.39
N SER A 101 -7.04 1.34 -9.84
CA SER A 101 -7.93 2.11 -10.73
C SER A 101 -9.35 2.26 -10.16
N LEU A 102 -9.45 2.43 -8.86
CA LEU A 102 -10.72 2.66 -8.16
C LEU A 102 -10.94 4.16 -7.93
N ALA A 103 -12.19 4.58 -8.09
CA ALA A 103 -12.59 5.96 -7.84
C ALA A 103 -12.84 6.21 -6.34
N THR A 104 -12.84 7.48 -5.97
CA THR A 104 -13.39 7.98 -4.70
C THR A 104 -14.77 8.60 -4.96
N PRO A 105 -15.77 8.42 -4.09
CA PRO A 105 -15.69 7.72 -2.81
C PRO A 105 -15.65 6.20 -2.97
N ALA A 106 -14.99 5.53 -2.06
CA ALA A 106 -14.97 4.08 -1.94
C ALA A 106 -15.33 3.67 -0.51
N THR A 107 -15.81 2.45 -0.36
CA THR A 107 -16.29 1.95 0.94
C THR A 107 -15.73 0.56 1.20
N VAL A 108 -15.16 0.34 2.39
CA VAL A 108 -14.74 -0.99 2.83
C VAL A 108 -15.96 -1.74 3.36
N MET A 109 -16.30 -2.85 2.71
CA MET A 109 -17.43 -3.70 3.02
C MET A 109 -17.07 -4.80 4.03
N GLY A 110 -15.80 -5.23 4.02
CA GLY A 110 -15.25 -6.27 4.87
C GLY A 110 -13.74 -6.36 4.71
N VAL A 111 -13.12 -7.23 5.51
CA VAL A 111 -11.69 -7.56 5.41
C VAL A 111 -11.54 -9.07 5.50
N GLN A 112 -10.64 -9.60 4.72
CA GLN A 112 -10.14 -10.97 4.85
C GLN A 112 -8.66 -10.92 5.20
N ALA A 113 -8.20 -11.85 6.03
CA ALA A 113 -6.78 -11.99 6.28
C ALA A 113 -6.38 -13.47 6.28
N VAL A 114 -5.23 -13.77 5.69
CA VAL A 114 -4.64 -15.11 5.77
C VAL A 114 -3.88 -15.21 7.07
N MET A 115 -4.34 -16.07 7.95
CA MET A 115 -3.85 -16.15 9.31
C MET A 115 -3.72 -17.60 9.80
N THR A 116 -2.87 -17.82 10.79
CA THR A 116 -2.91 -19.00 11.64
C THR A 116 -3.29 -18.60 13.06
N SER A 117 -3.82 -19.53 13.82
CA SER A 117 -4.25 -19.28 15.21
C SER A 117 -4.13 -20.53 16.06
N VAL A 118 -3.88 -20.32 17.36
CA VAL A 118 -3.92 -21.36 18.40
C VAL A 118 -4.60 -20.77 19.64
N GLY A 119 -5.38 -21.57 20.33
CA GLY A 119 -6.09 -21.13 21.54
C GLY A 119 -7.47 -20.55 21.25
N THR A 120 -7.93 -19.66 22.12
CA THR A 120 -9.28 -19.07 22.10
C THR A 120 -9.23 -17.56 22.27
N GLY A 121 -10.24 -16.86 21.77
CA GLY A 121 -10.38 -15.41 21.89
C GLY A 121 -10.86 -14.79 20.59
N SER A 122 -10.79 -13.48 20.52
CA SER A 122 -11.26 -12.71 19.36
C SER A 122 -10.30 -11.60 18.99
N ILE A 123 -10.28 -11.28 17.73
CA ILE A 123 -9.50 -10.20 17.12
C ILE A 123 -10.42 -9.30 16.30
N THR A 124 -9.99 -8.10 15.98
CA THR A 124 -10.76 -7.16 15.16
C THR A 124 -9.94 -6.64 13.99
N ALA A 125 -10.61 -6.22 12.91
CA ALA A 125 -10.00 -5.41 11.87
C ALA A 125 -10.37 -3.95 12.08
N LYS A 126 -9.41 -3.06 11.81
CA LYS A 126 -9.57 -1.60 11.90
C LYS A 126 -9.16 -0.94 10.60
N ILE A 127 -9.93 0.07 10.19
CA ILE A 127 -9.63 0.86 9.01
C ILE A 127 -9.15 2.23 9.45
N TYR A 128 -8.00 2.67 8.92
CA TYR A 128 -7.44 3.98 9.19
C TYR A 128 -7.31 4.78 7.90
N GLY A 129 -7.53 6.09 7.98
CA GLY A 129 -7.17 7.05 6.94
C GLY A 129 -5.66 7.28 6.92
N ASP A 130 -5.20 7.99 5.89
CA ASP A 130 -3.78 8.37 5.75
C ASP A 130 -3.48 9.66 6.52
N ASN A 131 -2.36 9.65 7.22
CA ASN A 131 -1.77 10.84 7.84
C ASN A 131 -0.30 10.94 7.41
N ALA A 132 -0.05 11.72 6.35
CA ALA A 132 1.30 11.95 5.81
C ALA A 132 2.09 10.65 5.53
N GLY A 133 1.41 9.60 5.05
CA GLY A 133 2.03 8.32 4.69
C GLY A 133 2.06 7.28 5.79
N ALA A 134 1.48 7.55 6.96
CA ALA A 134 1.30 6.63 8.08
C ALA A 134 -0.19 6.42 8.39
N PRO A 135 -0.58 5.35 9.13
CA PRO A 135 -1.94 5.21 9.63
C PRO A 135 -2.33 6.40 10.53
N GLY A 136 -3.46 7.03 10.21
CA GLY A 136 -3.95 8.24 10.88
C GLY A 136 -5.24 8.01 11.65
N THR A 137 -6.31 8.73 11.27
CA THR A 137 -7.60 8.64 11.96
C THR A 137 -8.26 7.29 11.78
N LEU A 138 -8.72 6.67 12.86
CA LEU A 138 -9.56 5.47 12.83
C LEU A 138 -10.91 5.80 12.17
N LEU A 139 -11.24 5.09 11.10
CA LEU A 139 -12.48 5.27 10.33
C LEU A 139 -13.55 4.23 10.73
N GLY A 140 -13.14 3.04 11.16
CA GLY A 140 -14.06 2.00 11.57
C GLY A 140 -13.39 0.78 12.15
N THR A 141 -14.16 0.02 12.95
CA THR A 141 -13.73 -1.24 13.57
C THR A 141 -14.74 -2.33 13.22
N SER A 142 -14.26 -3.52 12.90
CA SER A 142 -15.09 -4.67 12.60
C SER A 142 -15.76 -5.24 13.86
N LEU A 143 -16.76 -6.09 13.67
CA LEU A 143 -17.19 -7.02 14.70
C LEU A 143 -16.03 -7.97 15.04
N PRO A 144 -15.99 -8.51 16.29
CA PRO A 144 -14.98 -9.48 16.70
C PRO A 144 -15.00 -10.75 15.84
N CYS A 145 -13.84 -11.18 15.37
CA CYS A 145 -13.63 -12.47 14.71
C CYS A 145 -13.07 -13.47 15.72
N ASN A 146 -13.75 -14.59 15.93
CA ASN A 146 -13.28 -15.64 16.83
C ASN A 146 -12.12 -16.40 16.17
N ILE A 147 -10.97 -16.46 16.82
CA ILE A 147 -9.76 -17.08 16.27
C ILE A 147 -9.90 -18.60 16.06
N THR A 148 -10.79 -19.28 16.79
CA THR A 148 -11.00 -20.74 16.61
C THR A 148 -11.56 -21.08 15.22
N THR A 149 -12.19 -20.12 14.54
CA THR A 149 -12.74 -20.32 13.19
C THR A 149 -11.71 -20.20 12.07
N ILE A 150 -10.56 -19.61 12.33
CA ILE A 150 -9.55 -19.30 11.32
C ILE A 150 -9.01 -20.57 10.66
N MET A 151 -8.58 -21.53 11.47
CA MET A 151 -8.02 -22.78 10.98
C MET A 151 -9.04 -23.65 10.25
N THR A 152 -10.29 -23.65 10.70
CA THR A 152 -11.39 -24.40 10.06
C THR A 152 -11.85 -23.71 8.75
N ASN A 153 -11.60 -22.43 8.62
CA ASN A 153 -11.88 -21.64 7.41
C ASN A 153 -10.63 -21.50 6.51
N SER A 154 -9.85 -22.55 6.39
CA SER A 154 -8.67 -22.61 5.51
C SER A 154 -7.67 -21.47 5.75
N ASN A 155 -7.33 -21.22 7.00
CA ASN A 155 -6.42 -20.12 7.38
C ASN A 155 -6.93 -18.71 7.03
N THR A 156 -8.25 -18.54 6.92
CA THR A 156 -8.83 -17.24 6.57
C THR A 156 -9.65 -16.67 7.72
N ALA A 157 -9.22 -15.55 8.26
CA ALA A 157 -10.03 -14.70 9.11
C ALA A 157 -10.93 -13.80 8.25
N VAL A 158 -12.22 -13.71 8.61
CA VAL A 158 -13.20 -12.86 7.94
C VAL A 158 -13.72 -11.84 8.92
N PHE A 159 -13.57 -10.58 8.59
CA PHE A 159 -14.00 -9.46 9.41
C PHE A 159 -15.17 -8.74 8.73
N THR A 160 -16.28 -8.62 9.45
CA THR A 160 -17.47 -7.91 9.00
C THR A 160 -17.65 -6.62 9.81
N PHE A 161 -18.12 -5.58 9.14
CA PHE A 161 -18.42 -4.30 9.81
C PHE A 161 -19.93 -4.19 9.99
N ALA A 162 -20.36 -3.69 11.16
CA ALA A 162 -21.79 -3.42 11.38
C ALA A 162 -22.34 -2.40 10.38
N THR A 163 -21.48 -1.47 9.98
CA THR A 163 -21.75 -0.49 8.92
C THR A 163 -20.51 -0.43 8.03
N PRO A 164 -20.66 -0.48 6.70
CA PRO A 164 -19.54 -0.31 5.78
C PRO A 164 -18.77 0.98 6.06
N VAL A 165 -17.45 0.94 5.92
CA VAL A 165 -16.56 2.04 6.30
C VAL A 165 -16.23 2.89 5.09
N ALA A 166 -16.72 4.13 5.06
CA ALA A 166 -16.42 5.10 4.01
C ALA A 166 -14.95 5.56 4.10
N LEU A 167 -14.25 5.55 2.97
CA LEU A 167 -12.87 6.04 2.90
C LEU A 167 -12.85 7.55 2.66
N THR A 168 -12.01 8.25 3.40
CA THR A 168 -11.89 9.72 3.34
C THR A 168 -10.87 10.21 2.31
N GLY A 169 -10.09 9.30 1.71
CA GLY A 169 -9.06 9.64 0.74
C GLY A 169 -8.59 8.45 -0.08
N PRO A 170 -7.65 8.67 -1.01
CA PRO A 170 -7.17 7.63 -1.89
C PRO A 170 -6.21 6.62 -1.22
N PHE A 171 -5.64 6.98 -0.07
CA PHE A 171 -4.78 6.12 0.73
C PHE A 171 -5.49 5.74 2.03
N PHE A 172 -5.37 4.49 2.42
CA PHE A 172 -5.92 3.97 3.67
C PHE A 172 -5.13 2.76 4.14
N TYR A 173 -5.36 2.39 5.39
CA TYR A 173 -4.69 1.25 6.03
C TYR A 173 -5.72 0.31 6.61
N VAL A 174 -5.45 -0.96 6.48
CA VAL A 174 -6.26 -2.03 7.08
C VAL A 174 -5.41 -2.75 8.10
N ALA A 175 -5.79 -2.63 9.36
CA ALA A 175 -5.08 -3.25 10.47
C ALA A 175 -5.86 -4.45 11.01
N VAL A 176 -5.14 -5.43 11.52
CA VAL A 176 -5.66 -6.47 12.41
C VAL A 176 -5.12 -6.18 13.80
N ASP A 177 -6.04 -6.05 14.74
CA ASP A 177 -5.78 -5.77 16.14
C ASP A 177 -6.03 -7.03 16.96
N PHE A 178 -5.01 -7.50 17.66
CA PHE A 178 -5.03 -8.68 18.53
C PHE A 178 -4.51 -8.37 19.95
N ASP A 179 -4.48 -7.09 20.34
CA ASP A 179 -4.04 -6.64 21.66
C ASP A 179 -4.84 -7.29 22.79
N ALA A 180 -6.16 -7.30 22.67
CA ALA A 180 -7.02 -7.94 23.67
C ALA A 180 -6.78 -9.46 23.82
N LEU A 181 -6.35 -10.13 22.75
CA LEU A 181 -6.00 -11.54 22.75
C LEU A 181 -4.68 -11.79 23.49
N ASP A 182 -3.68 -10.97 23.21
CA ASP A 182 -2.37 -11.03 23.83
C ASP A 182 -2.45 -10.71 25.33
N ALA A 183 -3.12 -9.63 25.68
CA ALA A 183 -3.36 -9.22 27.06
C ALA A 183 -4.09 -10.30 27.89
N ALA A 184 -4.98 -11.07 27.27
CA ALA A 184 -5.68 -12.18 27.93
C ALA A 184 -4.80 -13.43 28.05
N GLY A 185 -3.75 -13.58 27.25
CA GLY A 185 -2.88 -14.76 27.19
C GLY A 185 -3.58 -16.05 26.80
N THR A 186 -4.73 -15.96 26.12
CA THR A 186 -5.61 -17.10 25.82
C THR A 186 -5.38 -17.71 24.44
N GLY A 187 -4.65 -17.02 23.58
CA GLY A 187 -4.38 -17.49 22.23
C GLY A 187 -3.26 -16.75 21.54
N THR A 188 -2.83 -17.28 20.42
CA THR A 188 -1.83 -16.67 19.54
C THR A 188 -2.33 -16.65 18.11
N VAL A 189 -1.95 -15.62 17.37
CA VAL A 189 -2.25 -15.46 15.94
C VAL A 189 -1.04 -15.00 15.19
N ALA A 190 -0.98 -15.35 13.90
CA ALA A 190 -0.05 -14.74 12.95
C ALA A 190 -0.75 -14.47 11.63
N ILE A 191 -0.40 -13.36 11.01
CA ILE A 191 -0.80 -12.96 9.66
C ILE A 191 0.27 -13.47 8.71
N ALA A 192 -0.12 -14.06 7.59
CA ALA A 192 0.83 -14.40 6.53
C ALA A 192 1.48 -13.13 5.99
N SER A 193 2.77 -13.18 5.77
CA SER A 193 3.51 -12.06 5.16
C SER A 193 4.43 -12.60 4.07
N THR A 194 4.88 -11.70 3.20
CA THR A 194 6.04 -11.96 2.37
C THR A 194 7.31 -11.87 3.20
N ASN A 195 8.41 -12.41 2.67
CA ASN A 195 9.75 -12.11 3.17
C ASN A 195 10.29 -10.81 2.52
N THR A 196 11.60 -10.64 2.48
CA THR A 196 12.27 -9.49 1.84
C THR A 196 12.26 -9.51 0.31
N CYS A 197 11.44 -10.35 -0.33
CA CYS A 197 11.33 -10.48 -1.79
C CYS A 197 10.69 -9.25 -2.45
N THR A 198 10.08 -8.36 -1.69
CA THR A 198 9.37 -7.20 -2.21
C THR A 198 10.35 -6.11 -2.62
N ALA A 199 10.55 -5.92 -3.92
CA ALA A 199 11.46 -4.89 -4.44
C ALA A 199 10.91 -3.46 -4.30
N ASN A 200 9.59 -3.30 -4.18
CA ASN A 200 8.92 -2.00 -4.33
C ASN A 200 8.08 -1.63 -3.10
N GLY A 201 8.75 -1.16 -2.08
CA GLY A 201 8.11 -0.50 -0.96
C GLY A 201 7.24 -1.42 -0.11
N SER A 202 7.33 -1.31 1.18
CA SER A 202 6.47 -2.06 2.06
C SER A 202 5.17 -1.31 2.32
N GLY A 203 4.07 -2.04 2.24
CA GLY A 203 2.81 -1.57 2.75
C GLY A 203 2.60 -1.91 4.23
N ALA A 204 3.51 -2.66 4.85
CA ALA A 204 3.35 -3.18 6.19
C ALA A 204 3.76 -2.19 7.28
N TRP A 205 2.92 -2.11 8.30
CA TRP A 205 3.07 -1.26 9.48
C TRP A 205 2.75 -2.04 10.75
N GLU A 206 3.35 -1.64 11.86
CA GLU A 206 3.00 -2.13 13.19
C GLU A 206 2.76 -0.98 14.16
N ASN A 207 1.88 -1.17 15.12
CA ASN A 207 1.61 -0.23 16.21
C ASN A 207 2.16 -0.79 17.50
N TRP A 208 2.95 0.00 18.19
CA TRP A 208 3.54 -0.35 19.48
C TRP A 208 2.61 0.06 20.62
N VAL A 209 1.43 -0.58 20.65
CA VAL A 209 0.32 -0.22 21.52
C VAL A 209 0.71 -0.23 23.02
N ASN A 210 1.61 -1.11 23.41
CA ASN A 210 2.05 -1.27 24.79
C ASN A 210 3.33 -0.47 25.13
N ASP A 211 3.86 0.34 24.19
CA ASP A 211 4.99 1.22 24.40
C ASP A 211 4.55 2.68 24.24
N ASP A 212 4.60 3.23 23.04
CA ASP A 212 4.28 4.64 22.79
C ASP A 212 2.98 4.84 22.00
N GLY A 213 2.35 3.76 21.53
CA GLY A 213 1.12 3.77 20.73
C GLY A 213 1.30 4.29 19.32
N LEU A 214 2.54 4.48 18.86
CA LEU A 214 2.83 5.00 17.54
C LEU A 214 2.91 3.90 16.48
N TRP A 215 2.77 4.33 15.22
CA TRP A 215 2.91 3.46 14.07
C TRP A 215 4.31 3.51 13.49
N TYR A 216 4.87 2.33 13.22
CA TYR A 216 6.18 2.15 12.62
C TYR A 216 6.08 1.33 11.34
N SER A 217 6.72 1.82 10.25
CA SER A 217 6.82 1.03 9.02
C SER A 217 7.82 -0.11 9.19
N PHE A 218 7.50 -1.28 8.67
CA PHE A 218 8.48 -2.39 8.59
C PHE A 218 9.69 -2.02 7.73
N ALA A 219 9.52 -1.13 6.75
CA ALA A 219 10.63 -0.67 5.90
C ALA A 219 11.56 0.32 6.58
N ASP A 220 11.17 0.92 7.71
CA ASP A 220 12.04 1.83 8.45
C ASP A 220 13.28 1.06 8.95
N ALA A 221 14.47 1.58 8.60
CA ALA A 221 15.73 1.00 9.01
C ALA A 221 15.95 1.00 10.54
N ASN A 222 15.21 1.85 11.26
CA ASN A 222 15.22 1.87 12.74
C ASN A 222 14.22 0.87 13.34
N ASN A 223 13.36 0.25 12.52
CA ASN A 223 12.48 -0.84 12.90
C ASN A 223 13.03 -2.15 12.34
N TRP A 224 12.34 -2.79 11.38
CA TRP A 224 12.79 -4.04 10.78
C TRP A 224 13.73 -3.85 9.57
N GLY A 225 13.70 -2.68 8.92
CA GLY A 225 14.45 -2.42 7.69
C GLY A 225 14.04 -3.34 6.54
N SER A 226 12.80 -3.84 6.55
CA SER A 226 12.33 -4.89 5.66
C SER A 226 11.14 -4.44 4.86
N ASN A 227 11.23 -4.64 3.54
CA ASN A 227 10.09 -4.46 2.64
C ASN A 227 9.27 -5.75 2.63
N LEU A 228 8.12 -5.74 3.28
CA LEU A 228 7.19 -6.85 3.26
C LEU A 228 5.74 -6.36 3.13
N ASP A 229 4.88 -7.23 2.65
CA ASP A 229 3.44 -7.04 2.62
C ASP A 229 2.75 -8.09 3.50
N LEU A 230 1.62 -7.70 4.09
CA LEU A 230 0.80 -8.55 4.93
C LEU A 230 -0.39 -9.12 4.15
N GLY A 231 -0.74 -10.34 4.44
CA GLY A 231 -1.93 -11.01 3.88
C GLY A 231 -3.24 -10.51 4.47
N ILE A 232 -3.48 -9.21 4.38
CA ILE A 232 -4.71 -8.54 4.82
C ILE A 232 -5.37 -7.96 3.58
N PHE A 233 -6.60 -8.32 3.26
CA PHE A 233 -7.27 -8.03 1.99
C PHE A 233 -8.61 -7.33 2.22
N PRO A 234 -8.70 -6.01 2.02
CA PRO A 234 -9.98 -5.32 2.08
C PRO A 234 -10.88 -5.67 0.90
N VAL A 235 -12.15 -5.81 1.18
CA VAL A 235 -13.22 -5.97 0.22
C VAL A 235 -13.91 -4.62 0.06
N LEU A 236 -13.82 -4.02 -1.12
CA LEU A 236 -14.34 -2.68 -1.37
C LEU A 236 -15.56 -2.72 -2.29
N SER A 237 -16.50 -1.83 -2.01
CA SER A 237 -17.44 -1.32 -2.99
C SER A 237 -16.92 0.04 -3.47
N ALA A 238 -16.54 0.10 -4.74
CA ALA A 238 -16.09 1.33 -5.40
C ALA A 238 -16.40 1.22 -6.88
N GLU A 239 -16.67 2.36 -7.50
CA GLU A 239 -16.75 2.41 -8.95
C GLU A 239 -15.36 2.26 -9.57
N ILE A 240 -15.27 1.49 -10.64
CA ILE A 240 -14.06 1.47 -11.46
C ILE A 240 -13.94 2.86 -12.09
N SER A 241 -12.81 3.51 -11.90
CA SER A 241 -12.52 4.75 -12.58
C SER A 241 -12.35 4.47 -14.08
N THR A 242 -13.47 4.46 -14.81
CA THR A 242 -13.50 4.32 -16.28
C THR A 242 -13.18 5.63 -16.98
N GLY A 243 -12.98 6.70 -16.23
CA GLY A 243 -12.51 7.96 -16.77
C GLY A 243 -11.10 7.78 -17.33
N ILE A 244 -10.85 8.29 -18.53
CA ILE A 244 -9.50 8.71 -18.92
C ILE A 244 -8.96 9.46 -17.70
N LYS A 245 -7.85 8.98 -17.10
CA LYS A 245 -7.22 9.69 -16.00
C LYS A 245 -7.08 11.15 -16.44
N SER A 246 -7.97 12.00 -16.00
CA SER A 246 -7.74 13.42 -16.04
C SER A 246 -6.61 13.61 -15.05
N ASN A 247 -5.37 13.51 -15.55
CA ASN A 247 -4.21 13.87 -14.76
C ASN A 247 -4.52 15.24 -14.21
N SER A 248 -4.61 15.35 -12.91
CA SER A 248 -4.79 16.63 -12.25
C SER A 248 -3.74 17.58 -12.81
N THR A 249 -4.24 18.55 -13.42
CA THR A 249 -3.71 19.51 -14.30
C THR A 249 -2.53 20.25 -13.71
N THR A 250 -1.33 19.77 -13.97
CA THR A 250 -0.34 20.76 -14.40
C THR A 250 -0.84 21.23 -15.77
N SER A 251 -1.47 22.38 -15.82
CA SER A 251 -2.09 22.89 -17.03
C SER A 251 -1.01 23.41 -17.97
N ILE A 252 -0.32 22.47 -18.65
CA ILE A 252 0.63 22.85 -19.70
C ILE A 252 -0.18 23.40 -20.86
N SER A 253 0.08 24.65 -21.17
CA SER A 253 -0.53 25.36 -22.31
C SER A 253 0.41 25.26 -23.50
N LEU A 254 -0.16 24.86 -24.65
CA LEU A 254 0.52 24.79 -25.95
C LEU A 254 -0.15 25.82 -26.87
N PHE A 255 0.61 26.82 -27.31
CA PHE A 255 0.06 27.87 -28.16
C PHE A 255 1.14 28.51 -29.09
N PRO A 256 0.74 29.06 -30.23
CA PRO A 256 -0.59 28.98 -30.83
C PRO A 256 -0.92 27.57 -31.31
N ASN A 257 -2.19 27.20 -31.33
CA ASN A 257 -2.68 25.98 -31.95
C ASN A 257 -3.99 26.32 -32.72
N PRO A 258 -4.00 26.37 -34.06
CA PRO A 258 -2.92 25.99 -34.99
C PRO A 258 -1.65 26.87 -34.89
N THR A 259 -0.49 26.26 -35.19
CA THR A 259 0.80 26.94 -35.25
C THR A 259 1.35 26.96 -36.67
N SER A 260 2.09 28.05 -37.03
CA SER A 260 2.84 28.12 -38.26
C SER A 260 4.20 27.43 -38.22
N GLY A 261 4.56 26.84 -37.06
CA GLY A 261 5.81 26.10 -36.86
C GLY A 261 6.45 26.33 -35.50
N VAL A 262 6.24 27.47 -34.86
CA VAL A 262 6.76 27.70 -33.50
C VAL A 262 5.66 27.47 -32.48
N LEU A 263 5.94 26.62 -31.48
CA LEU A 263 5.02 26.26 -30.41
C LEU A 263 5.60 26.71 -29.07
N ASN A 264 4.84 27.55 -28.36
CA ASN A 264 5.16 27.93 -26.99
C ASN A 264 4.54 26.92 -26.00
N ILE A 265 5.32 26.54 -25.02
CA ILE A 265 4.92 25.60 -23.99
C ILE A 265 5.14 26.25 -22.63
N ASN A 266 4.04 26.56 -21.93
CA ASN A 266 4.10 27.20 -20.62
C ASN A 266 3.83 26.24 -19.49
N SER A 267 4.32 26.58 -18.30
CA SER A 267 4.08 25.86 -17.05
C SER A 267 4.70 24.47 -16.98
N VAL A 268 5.90 24.29 -17.55
CA VAL A 268 6.71 23.10 -17.30
C VAL A 268 7.31 23.19 -15.90
N GLU A 269 6.95 22.28 -15.01
CA GLU A 269 7.39 22.34 -13.60
C GLU A 269 8.75 21.70 -13.36
N VAL A 270 9.08 20.67 -14.13
CA VAL A 270 10.36 19.96 -14.09
C VAL A 270 10.87 19.68 -15.49
N THR A 271 12.15 19.36 -15.65
CA THR A 271 12.70 18.93 -16.92
C THR A 271 11.94 17.73 -17.47
N SER A 272 11.47 17.84 -18.71
CA SER A 272 10.55 16.87 -19.32
C SER A 272 10.99 16.52 -20.74
N SER A 273 10.75 15.29 -21.17
CA SER A 273 10.90 14.94 -22.58
C SER A 273 9.66 15.37 -23.37
N PHE A 274 9.89 15.96 -24.53
CA PHE A 274 8.88 16.41 -25.48
C PHE A 274 9.03 15.63 -26.79
N GLU A 275 7.98 14.94 -27.20
CA GLU A 275 7.97 14.12 -28.40
C GLU A 275 6.75 14.46 -29.25
N VAL A 276 6.92 14.48 -30.56
CA VAL A 276 5.84 14.73 -31.55
C VAL A 276 5.67 13.50 -32.41
N PHE A 277 4.43 13.06 -32.56
CA PHE A 277 4.04 11.89 -33.34
C PHE A 277 3.08 12.32 -34.47
N ASN A 278 3.21 11.70 -35.63
CA ASN A 278 2.23 11.82 -36.71
C ASN A 278 1.01 10.96 -36.47
N LEU A 279 0.03 11.00 -37.35
CA LEU A 279 -1.25 10.26 -37.21
C LEU A 279 -1.10 8.74 -37.24
N ILE A 280 -0.01 8.22 -37.80
CA ILE A 280 0.27 6.77 -37.80
C ILE A 280 1.13 6.34 -36.60
N GLY A 281 1.38 7.25 -35.63
CA GLY A 281 2.12 6.95 -34.41
C GLY A 281 3.64 6.96 -34.55
N SER A 282 4.21 7.37 -35.70
CA SER A 282 5.65 7.51 -35.85
C SER A 282 6.14 8.80 -35.18
N LYS A 283 7.22 8.69 -34.39
CA LYS A 283 7.87 9.85 -33.79
C LYS A 283 8.61 10.66 -34.88
N VAL A 284 8.23 11.91 -35.02
CA VAL A 284 8.74 12.83 -36.05
C VAL A 284 9.61 13.97 -35.51
N PHE A 285 9.56 14.20 -34.19
CA PHE A 285 10.38 15.19 -33.52
C PHE A 285 10.55 14.83 -32.04
N SER A 286 11.68 15.21 -31.43
CA SER A 286 11.89 15.11 -29.98
C SER A 286 12.82 16.20 -29.47
N SER A 287 12.57 16.68 -28.26
CA SER A 287 13.36 17.69 -27.56
C SER A 287 13.24 17.48 -26.03
N THR A 288 14.07 18.18 -25.28
CA THR A 288 13.97 18.28 -23.83
C THR A 288 13.49 19.68 -23.46
N LEU A 289 12.50 19.75 -22.59
CA LEU A 289 11.99 21.01 -22.04
C LEU A 289 12.61 21.24 -20.66
N THR A 290 12.93 22.49 -20.38
CA THR A 290 13.38 22.92 -19.05
C THR A 290 12.21 23.48 -18.25
N LYS A 291 12.39 23.60 -16.92
CA LYS A 291 11.39 24.23 -16.06
C LYS A 291 11.06 25.65 -16.55
N GLY A 292 9.76 25.97 -16.58
CA GLY A 292 9.24 27.28 -17.01
C GLY A 292 8.67 27.25 -18.43
N ASN A 293 8.88 28.33 -19.14
CA ASN A 293 8.38 28.52 -20.53
C ASN A 293 9.42 28.05 -21.54
N ASN A 294 8.97 27.31 -22.54
CA ASN A 294 9.81 26.76 -23.59
C ASN A 294 9.23 27.12 -24.96
N ASN A 295 10.12 27.31 -25.95
CA ASN A 295 9.75 27.46 -27.35
C ASN A 295 10.31 26.29 -28.14
N VAL A 296 9.46 25.63 -28.92
CA VAL A 296 9.85 24.50 -29.76
C VAL A 296 9.58 24.84 -31.20
N ASP A 297 10.63 24.72 -32.03
CA ASP A 297 10.53 24.92 -33.46
C ASP A 297 10.17 23.63 -34.17
N LEU A 298 8.99 23.59 -34.74
CA LEU A 298 8.41 22.52 -35.55
C LEU A 298 8.29 22.91 -37.02
N SER A 299 8.96 23.99 -37.44
CA SER A 299 8.88 24.50 -38.83
C SER A 299 9.35 23.50 -39.88
N GLY A 300 10.15 22.51 -39.50
CA GLY A 300 10.54 21.39 -40.36
C GLY A 300 9.44 20.37 -40.66
N LEU A 301 8.33 20.36 -39.89
CA LEU A 301 7.23 19.42 -40.12
C LEU A 301 6.24 19.94 -41.15
N ALA A 302 5.61 19.05 -41.91
CA ALA A 302 4.58 19.38 -42.89
C ALA A 302 3.30 19.88 -42.23
N ASN A 303 2.44 20.57 -43.00
CA ASN A 303 1.09 20.91 -42.56
C ASN A 303 0.32 19.63 -42.19
N GLY A 304 -0.39 19.64 -41.04
CA GLY A 304 -1.12 18.49 -40.61
C GLY A 304 -1.44 18.47 -39.11
N SER A 305 -2.10 17.41 -38.70
CA SER A 305 -2.38 17.11 -37.27
C SER A 305 -1.30 16.20 -36.68
N TYR A 306 -0.86 16.52 -35.48
CA TYR A 306 0.16 15.79 -34.75
C TYR A 306 -0.28 15.58 -33.28
N PHE A 307 0.27 14.59 -32.64
CA PHE A 307 0.14 14.37 -31.20
C PHE A 307 1.46 14.68 -30.53
N VAL A 308 1.40 15.53 -29.52
CA VAL A 308 2.52 15.85 -28.64
C VAL A 308 2.42 14.99 -27.39
N LYS A 309 3.54 14.42 -26.98
CA LYS A 309 3.68 13.69 -25.73
C LYS A 309 4.77 14.34 -24.90
N LEU A 310 4.41 14.74 -23.66
CA LEU A 310 5.36 15.18 -22.64
C LEU A 310 5.46 14.11 -21.58
N ASN A 311 6.68 13.68 -21.27
CA ASN A 311 6.94 12.77 -20.18
C ASN A 311 7.75 13.51 -19.11
N SER A 312 7.22 13.55 -17.90
CA SER A 312 7.83 14.12 -16.71
C SER A 312 7.73 13.10 -15.60
N ASP A 313 8.78 12.89 -14.85
CA ASP A 313 9.03 11.87 -13.79
C ASP A 313 7.93 10.84 -13.48
N ASN A 314 6.66 11.23 -13.38
CA ASN A 314 5.53 10.33 -13.10
C ASN A 314 4.28 10.66 -13.92
N GLN A 315 4.37 11.56 -14.88
CA GLN A 315 3.19 12.00 -15.66
C GLN A 315 3.47 11.99 -17.16
N VAL A 316 2.49 11.52 -17.91
CA VAL A 316 2.47 11.59 -19.37
C VAL A 316 1.31 12.48 -19.79
N ILE A 317 1.62 13.59 -20.46
CA ILE A 317 0.61 14.50 -21.00
C ILE A 317 0.61 14.36 -22.51
N SER A 318 -0.58 14.10 -23.10
CA SER A 318 -0.75 14.06 -24.56
C SER A 318 -1.71 15.15 -25.00
N LYS A 319 -1.33 15.90 -26.03
CA LYS A 319 -2.18 16.95 -26.64
C LYS A 319 -2.09 16.89 -28.16
N LYS A 320 -3.20 17.23 -28.82
CA LYS A 320 -3.23 17.39 -30.27
C LYS A 320 -2.80 18.82 -30.65
N ILE A 321 -1.93 18.93 -31.64
CA ILE A 321 -1.57 20.20 -32.28
C ILE A 321 -1.85 20.16 -33.79
N ILE A 322 -2.03 21.31 -34.38
CA ILE A 322 -2.23 21.47 -35.80
C ILE A 322 -1.13 22.43 -36.34
N ILE A 323 -0.38 21.97 -37.33
CA ILE A 323 0.58 22.81 -38.06
C ILE A 323 -0.10 23.29 -39.34
N SER A 324 -0.13 24.60 -39.53
CA SER A 324 -0.72 25.26 -40.70
C SER A 324 0.15 26.45 -41.03
N LYS A 325 0.90 26.33 -42.13
CA LYS A 325 1.81 27.36 -42.70
C LYS A 325 1.13 28.09 -43.83
#